data_bc97e64469361271ba5192a34743ed8d
#
_entry.id   bc97e64469361271ba5192a34743ed8d
#
_cell.length_a   1.000
_cell.length_b   1.000
_cell.length_c   1.000
_cell.angle_alpha   90.00
_cell.angle_beta   90.00
_cell.angle_gamma   90.00
#
_symmetry.space_group_name_H-M   'P 1'
#
loop_
_entity.id
_entity.type
_entity.pdbx_description
1 polymer ?
#
loop_
_entity_poly.entity_id
_entity_poly.type
_entity_poly.pdbx_seq_one_letter_code
_entity_poly.pdbx_strand_id
1 'polypeptide(L)'
;MRVGFGNDIHRLEEGRKLFVGGVLLPHTKGAVAHSDGDVLIHALIDAILGALSKGDIGTFFPPEDKKYKDIDSKLLLGEILKITNPEFVNIDAVITLEGFKLLPYKNQIRESIAELCKIDVDRVSVKAKTNEGLDALGKGEAIKAEVILLLNN
;
A
#
# COMPACT_ATOMS: atom_id res chain seq x y z
N MET A 1 20.44 11.07 1.37
CA MET A 1 19.59 10.00 0.79
C MET A 1 19.24 8.99 1.85
N ARG A 2 17.97 8.52 1.91
CA ARG A 2 17.47 7.56 2.88
C ARG A 2 16.64 6.50 2.18
N VAL A 3 16.91 5.23 2.45
CA VAL A 3 16.10 4.12 1.99
C VAL A 3 15.02 3.82 3.02
N GLY A 4 13.79 3.54 2.56
CA GLY A 4 12.70 3.04 3.39
C GLY A 4 12.17 1.72 2.84
N PHE A 5 11.79 0.83 3.74
CA PHE A 5 11.11 -0.42 3.42
C PHE A 5 9.86 -0.53 4.28
N GLY A 6 8.75 -0.87 3.65
CA GLY A 6 7.49 -1.16 4.32
C GLY A 6 6.85 -2.41 3.74
N ASN A 7 6.12 -3.13 4.55
CA ASN A 7 5.33 -4.26 4.10
C ASN A 7 4.03 -4.33 4.90
N ASP A 8 2.99 -4.84 4.26
CA ASP A 8 1.71 -5.06 4.91
C ASP A 8 1.01 -6.27 4.31
N ILE A 9 0.17 -6.92 5.10
CA ILE A 9 -0.62 -8.07 4.68
C ILE A 9 -2.01 -8.00 5.31
N HIS A 10 -3.04 -8.24 4.50
CA HIS A 10 -4.41 -8.32 4.97
C HIS A 10 -5.07 -9.62 4.54
N ARG A 11 -5.91 -10.16 5.42
CA ARG A 11 -6.85 -11.25 5.08
C ARG A 11 -7.85 -10.75 4.05
N LEU A 12 -8.25 -11.62 3.14
CA LEU A 12 -9.29 -11.37 2.15
C LEU A 12 -10.58 -12.11 2.54
N GLU A 13 -11.72 -11.40 2.46
CA GLU A 13 -13.05 -11.94 2.68
C GLU A 13 -14.01 -11.57 1.56
N GLU A 14 -14.94 -12.49 1.25
CA GLU A 14 -15.98 -12.27 0.26
C GLU A 14 -16.87 -11.07 0.60
N GLY A 15 -17.35 -10.38 -0.43
CA GLY A 15 -18.29 -9.27 -0.28
C GLY A 15 -17.69 -7.95 0.19
N ARG A 16 -16.37 -7.89 0.42
CA ARG A 16 -15.66 -6.65 0.73
C ARG A 16 -15.05 -6.05 -0.52
N LYS A 17 -14.89 -4.73 -0.55
CA LYS A 17 -14.17 -4.03 -1.62
C LYS A 17 -12.67 -4.22 -1.48
N LEU A 18 -11.97 -4.36 -2.61
CA LEU A 18 -10.51 -4.44 -2.65
C LEU A 18 -9.93 -3.16 -3.23
N PHE A 19 -9.27 -2.37 -2.37
CA PHE A 19 -8.48 -1.20 -2.79
C PHE A 19 -7.00 -1.56 -2.79
N VAL A 20 -6.28 -1.13 -3.83
CA VAL A 20 -4.84 -1.28 -3.94
C VAL A 20 -4.25 -0.01 -4.57
N GLY A 21 -3.45 0.71 -3.80
CA GLY A 21 -2.87 1.99 -4.22
C GLY A 21 -3.91 3.06 -4.54
N GLY A 22 -5.03 3.07 -3.82
CA GLY A 22 -6.16 3.97 -4.04
C GLY A 22 -7.08 3.57 -5.19
N VAL A 23 -6.83 2.45 -5.86
CA VAL A 23 -7.63 1.93 -6.99
C VAL A 23 -8.55 0.82 -6.51
N LEU A 24 -9.85 0.95 -6.81
CA LEU A 24 -10.83 -0.11 -6.56
C LEU A 24 -10.69 -1.20 -7.64
N LEU A 25 -10.37 -2.42 -7.22
CA LEU A 25 -10.25 -3.57 -8.11
C LEU A 25 -11.56 -4.38 -8.16
N PRO A 26 -11.95 -4.92 -9.33
CA PRO A 26 -13.14 -5.75 -9.48
C PRO A 26 -12.89 -7.18 -9.00
N HIS A 27 -12.67 -7.35 -7.71
CA HIS A 27 -12.41 -8.63 -7.06
C HIS A 27 -13.62 -9.00 -6.17
N THR A 28 -13.93 -10.30 -6.05
CA THR A 28 -15.03 -10.77 -5.20
C THR A 28 -14.74 -10.66 -3.72
N LYS A 29 -13.45 -10.70 -3.35
CA LYS A 29 -12.96 -10.53 -2.00
C LYS A 29 -12.30 -9.16 -1.83
N GLY A 30 -12.38 -8.62 -0.63
CA GLY A 30 -11.65 -7.42 -0.22
C GLY A 30 -10.95 -7.59 1.10
N ALA A 31 -10.06 -6.66 1.41
CA ALA A 31 -9.21 -6.71 2.59
C ALA A 31 -10.01 -6.52 3.88
N VAL A 32 -9.67 -7.31 4.90
CA VAL A 32 -10.13 -7.15 6.28
C VAL A 32 -9.13 -6.27 7.01
N ALA A 33 -9.56 -5.07 7.35
CA ALA A 33 -8.74 -4.10 8.06
C ALA A 33 -9.63 -3.15 8.87
N HIS A 34 -9.02 -2.33 9.71
CA HIS A 34 -9.70 -1.28 10.45
C HIS A 34 -10.05 -0.07 9.55
N SER A 35 -9.24 0.18 8.51
CA SER A 35 -9.47 1.15 7.44
C SER A 35 -10.13 0.50 6.21
N ASP A 36 -10.00 1.09 5.02
CA ASP A 36 -10.38 0.49 3.74
C ASP A 36 -9.51 -0.72 3.34
N GLY A 37 -8.40 -0.96 4.07
CA GLY A 37 -7.52 -2.11 3.87
C GLY A 37 -6.61 -2.02 2.65
N ASP A 38 -6.28 -0.82 2.19
CA ASP A 38 -5.32 -0.64 1.08
C ASP A 38 -3.91 -1.01 1.52
N VAL A 39 -3.56 -2.26 1.28
CA VAL A 39 -2.29 -2.86 1.68
C VAL A 39 -1.07 -2.13 1.08
N LEU A 40 -1.21 -1.57 -0.13
CA LEU A 40 -0.11 -0.87 -0.80
C LEU A 40 0.13 0.51 -0.17
N ILE A 41 -0.93 1.24 0.13
CA ILE A 41 -0.81 2.53 0.82
C ILE A 41 -0.26 2.35 2.23
N HIS A 42 -0.67 1.33 2.96
CA HIS A 42 -0.12 1.06 4.31
C HIS A 42 1.37 0.75 4.25
N ALA A 43 1.80 -0.12 3.33
CA ALA A 43 3.22 -0.41 3.13
C ALA A 43 4.03 0.83 2.70
N LEU A 44 3.44 1.70 1.88
CA LEU A 44 4.07 2.95 1.46
C LEU A 44 4.25 3.92 2.64
N ILE A 45 3.24 4.05 3.51
CA ILE A 45 3.32 4.87 4.73
C ILE A 45 4.48 4.37 5.61
N ASP A 46 4.55 3.07 5.85
CA ASP A 46 5.64 2.49 6.66
C ASP A 46 7.02 2.70 6.04
N ALA A 47 7.13 2.59 4.71
CA ALA A 47 8.39 2.87 4.02
C ALA A 47 8.82 4.34 4.19
N ILE A 48 7.89 5.30 4.09
CA ILE A 48 8.18 6.73 4.31
C ILE A 48 8.63 6.97 5.75
N LEU A 49 7.87 6.47 6.72
CA LEU A 49 8.17 6.64 8.14
C LEU A 49 9.50 5.99 8.52
N GLY A 50 9.76 4.77 8.01
CA GLY A 50 11.02 4.05 8.24
C GLY A 50 12.24 4.81 7.67
N ALA A 51 12.15 5.33 6.44
CA ALA A 51 13.21 6.13 5.83
C ALA A 51 13.58 7.36 6.69
N LEU A 52 12.58 7.97 7.32
CA LEU A 52 12.73 9.17 8.14
C LEU A 52 12.94 8.88 9.64
N SER A 53 13.03 7.61 10.03
CA SER A 53 13.19 7.16 11.42
C SER A 53 12.08 7.68 12.34
N LYS A 54 10.82 7.65 11.85
CA LYS A 54 9.64 8.19 12.56
C LYS A 54 8.69 7.10 13.09
N GLY A 55 9.09 5.83 13.07
CA GLY A 55 8.27 4.70 13.53
C GLY A 55 7.46 4.09 12.39
N ASP A 56 6.22 3.77 12.67
CA ASP A 56 5.31 3.03 11.79
C ASP A 56 3.91 3.65 11.73
N ILE A 57 3.05 3.10 10.87
CA ILE A 57 1.66 3.55 10.69
C ILE A 57 0.86 3.49 12.00
N GLY A 58 1.07 2.48 12.83
CA GLY A 58 0.37 2.31 14.12
C GLY A 58 0.70 3.40 15.13
N THR A 59 1.89 3.98 15.05
CA THR A 59 2.30 5.11 15.90
C THR A 59 1.47 6.37 15.62
N PHE A 60 1.10 6.60 14.35
CA PHE A 60 0.34 7.79 13.93
C PHE A 60 -1.18 7.55 13.93
N PHE A 61 -1.59 6.33 13.61
CA PHE A 61 -2.99 5.93 13.46
C PHE A 61 -3.28 4.67 14.27
N PRO A 62 -3.36 4.77 15.61
CA PRO A 62 -3.62 3.62 16.46
C PRO A 62 -4.93 2.92 16.07
N PRO A 63 -4.93 1.59 15.88
CA PRO A 63 -6.13 0.84 15.46
C PRO A 63 -7.25 0.88 16.50
N GLU A 64 -6.96 1.18 17.77
CA GLU A 64 -7.96 1.35 18.83
C GLU A 64 -8.75 2.66 18.70
N ASP A 65 -8.23 3.65 17.96
CA ASP A 65 -8.90 4.95 17.78
C ASP A 65 -10.01 4.81 16.73
N LYS A 66 -11.26 4.89 17.22
CA LYS A 66 -12.47 4.81 16.38
C LYS A 66 -12.54 5.85 15.26
N LYS A 67 -11.78 6.93 15.36
CA LYS A 67 -11.66 7.97 14.33
C LYS A 67 -11.19 7.42 12.99
N TYR A 68 -10.39 6.35 13.02
CA TYR A 68 -9.80 5.77 11.82
C TYR A 68 -10.55 4.54 11.28
N LYS A 69 -11.70 4.21 11.90
CA LYS A 69 -12.53 3.11 11.42
C LYS A 69 -13.09 3.41 10.02
N ASP A 70 -12.89 2.47 9.10
CA ASP A 70 -13.33 2.54 7.70
C ASP A 70 -12.78 3.77 6.91
N ILE A 71 -11.71 4.40 7.41
CA ILE A 71 -11.10 5.55 6.77
C ILE A 71 -10.46 5.17 5.42
N ASP A 72 -10.56 6.06 4.44
CA ASP A 72 -9.81 5.98 3.18
C ASP A 72 -8.31 6.13 3.44
N SER A 73 -7.52 5.12 3.11
CA SER A 73 -6.07 5.10 3.34
C SER A 73 -5.33 6.23 2.60
N LYS A 74 -5.91 6.79 1.53
CA LYS A 74 -5.37 8.00 0.88
C LYS A 74 -5.32 9.20 1.81
N LEU A 75 -6.28 9.31 2.73
CA LEU A 75 -6.28 10.38 3.76
C LEU A 75 -5.15 10.17 4.76
N LEU A 76 -4.91 8.91 5.18
CA LEU A 76 -3.79 8.57 6.06
C LEU A 76 -2.46 8.93 5.40
N LEU A 77 -2.27 8.54 4.14
CA LEU A 77 -1.08 8.89 3.36
C LEU A 77 -0.93 10.42 3.25
N GLY A 78 -2.03 11.12 2.95
CA GLY A 78 -2.02 12.59 2.85
C GLY A 78 -1.57 13.29 4.13
N GLU A 79 -1.95 12.78 5.30
CA GLU A 79 -1.47 13.29 6.59
C GLU A 79 0.03 13.05 6.78
N ILE A 80 0.50 11.83 6.49
CA ILE A 80 1.94 11.50 6.58
C ILE A 80 2.77 12.37 5.63
N LEU A 81 2.33 12.55 4.39
CA LEU A 81 3.03 13.40 3.42
C LEU A 81 3.14 14.86 3.90
N LYS A 82 2.11 15.40 4.54
CA LYS A 82 2.13 16.76 5.11
C LYS A 82 3.12 16.88 6.27
N ILE A 83 3.14 15.90 7.17
CA ILE A 83 3.99 15.92 8.38
C ILE A 83 5.45 15.68 8.03
N THR A 84 5.72 14.84 7.01
CA THR A 84 7.07 14.36 6.72
C THR A 84 7.73 15.10 5.56
N ASN A 85 6.94 15.66 4.65
CA ASN A 85 7.39 16.33 3.42
C ASN A 85 8.52 15.56 2.70
N PRO A 86 8.28 14.29 2.29
CA PRO A 86 9.33 13.43 1.75
C PRO A 86 9.75 13.89 0.34
N GLU A 87 11.05 13.93 0.09
CA GLU A 87 11.60 14.19 -1.24
C GLU A 87 11.87 12.86 -1.96
N PHE A 88 10.87 12.34 -2.65
CA PHE A 88 10.99 11.06 -3.35
C PHE A 88 12.00 11.10 -4.50
N VAL A 89 12.92 10.14 -4.53
CA VAL A 89 13.73 9.81 -5.70
C VAL A 89 12.99 8.78 -6.56
N ASN A 90 12.59 7.66 -5.95
CA ASN A 90 11.76 6.64 -6.60
C ASN A 90 11.00 5.79 -5.57
N ILE A 91 9.97 5.09 -6.05
CA ILE A 91 9.17 4.11 -5.31
C ILE A 91 9.13 2.82 -6.14
N ASP A 92 9.43 1.69 -5.52
CA ASP A 92 9.32 0.36 -6.12
C ASP A 92 8.47 -0.55 -5.22
N ALA A 93 7.38 -1.07 -5.77
CA ALA A 93 6.39 -1.85 -5.04
C ALA A 93 6.20 -3.24 -5.65
N VAL A 94 5.97 -4.22 -4.78
CA VAL A 94 5.55 -5.57 -5.15
C VAL A 94 4.21 -5.85 -4.49
N ILE A 95 3.23 -6.31 -5.29
CA ILE A 95 1.92 -6.76 -4.80
C ILE A 95 1.83 -8.26 -5.06
N THR A 96 1.59 -9.03 -4.01
CA THR A 96 1.37 -10.48 -4.10
C THR A 96 -0.11 -10.78 -3.89
N LEU A 97 -0.76 -11.30 -4.92
CA LEU A 97 -2.17 -11.66 -4.93
C LEU A 97 -2.39 -12.89 -5.82
N GLU A 98 -2.98 -13.93 -5.27
CA GLU A 98 -3.30 -15.17 -5.98
C GLU A 98 -4.71 -15.10 -6.58
N GLY A 99 -4.90 -15.77 -7.74
CA GLY A 99 -6.23 -15.94 -8.33
C GLY A 99 -6.83 -14.71 -9.03
N PHE A 100 -6.09 -13.61 -9.12
CA PHE A 100 -6.53 -12.38 -9.78
C PHE A 100 -5.41 -11.76 -10.61
N LYS A 101 -5.71 -11.40 -11.87
CA LYS A 101 -4.74 -10.77 -12.77
C LYS A 101 -4.61 -9.27 -12.52
N LEU A 102 -3.58 -8.86 -11.79
CA LEU A 102 -3.27 -7.45 -11.54
C LEU A 102 -2.71 -6.72 -12.77
N LEU A 103 -2.20 -7.44 -13.76
CA LEU A 103 -1.51 -6.84 -14.92
C LEU A 103 -2.31 -5.72 -15.61
N PRO A 104 -3.64 -5.84 -15.85
CA PRO A 104 -4.42 -4.78 -16.49
C PRO A 104 -4.51 -3.50 -15.64
N TYR A 105 -4.33 -3.59 -14.34
CA TYR A 105 -4.50 -2.48 -13.37
C TYR A 105 -3.18 -1.84 -12.95
N LYS A 106 -2.04 -2.43 -13.28
CA LYS A 106 -0.72 -1.95 -12.83
C LYS A 106 -0.46 -0.49 -13.19
N ASN A 107 -0.78 -0.06 -14.40
CA ASN A 107 -0.56 1.33 -14.80
C ASN A 107 -1.46 2.29 -14.02
N GLN A 108 -2.72 1.94 -13.83
CA GLN A 108 -3.65 2.74 -13.03
C GLN A 108 -3.19 2.86 -11.58
N ILE A 109 -2.66 1.78 -10.99
CA ILE A 109 -2.08 1.81 -9.63
C ILE A 109 -0.84 2.70 -9.59
N ARG A 110 0.06 2.60 -10.58
CA ARG A 110 1.25 3.47 -10.69
C ARG A 110 0.90 4.94 -10.76
N GLU A 111 -0.05 5.28 -11.63
CA GLU A 111 -0.54 6.65 -11.82
C GLU A 111 -1.17 7.19 -10.53
N SER A 112 -1.98 6.39 -9.84
CA SER A 112 -2.58 6.77 -8.56
C SER A 112 -1.52 7.05 -7.49
N ILE A 113 -0.52 6.19 -7.33
CA ILE A 113 0.57 6.42 -6.37
C ILE A 113 1.39 7.66 -6.75
N ALA A 114 1.70 7.85 -8.03
CA ALA A 114 2.44 9.02 -8.49
C ALA A 114 1.68 10.33 -8.20
N GLU A 115 0.37 10.35 -8.46
CA GLU A 115 -0.50 11.49 -8.15
C GLU A 115 -0.56 11.78 -6.65
N LEU A 116 -0.79 10.75 -5.82
CA LEU A 116 -0.84 10.88 -4.36
C LEU A 116 0.48 11.42 -3.79
N CYS A 117 1.61 10.94 -4.30
CA CYS A 117 2.94 11.37 -3.87
C CYS A 117 3.44 12.64 -4.58
N LYS A 118 2.71 13.15 -5.58
CA LYS A 118 3.06 14.32 -6.40
C LYS A 118 4.43 14.20 -7.07
N ILE A 119 4.70 13.03 -7.66
CA ILE A 119 5.91 12.74 -8.41
C ILE A 119 5.58 12.23 -9.82
N ASP A 120 6.56 12.25 -10.72
CA ASP A 120 6.40 11.72 -12.05
C ASP A 120 6.19 10.20 -12.02
N VAL A 121 5.32 9.69 -12.89
CA VAL A 121 4.95 8.26 -12.95
C VAL A 121 6.14 7.35 -13.28
N ASP A 122 7.17 7.87 -13.94
CA ASP A 122 8.40 7.12 -14.25
C ASP A 122 9.25 6.83 -13.01
N ARG A 123 9.00 7.51 -11.89
CA ARG A 123 9.60 7.24 -10.58
C ARG A 123 8.86 6.18 -9.76
N VAL A 124 7.74 5.65 -10.27
CA VAL A 124 6.94 4.63 -9.59
C VAL A 124 6.96 3.33 -10.38
N SER A 125 7.42 2.26 -9.74
CA SER A 125 7.36 0.89 -10.26
C SER A 125 6.37 0.07 -9.44
N VAL A 126 5.52 -0.72 -10.14
CA VAL A 126 4.61 -1.68 -9.51
C VAL A 126 4.77 -3.03 -10.20
N LYS A 127 5.12 -4.04 -9.41
CA LYS A 127 5.25 -5.44 -9.84
C LYS A 127 4.13 -6.26 -9.23
N ALA A 128 3.56 -7.14 -10.00
CA ALA A 128 2.54 -8.09 -9.55
C ALA A 128 3.12 -9.50 -9.50
N LYS A 129 2.83 -10.21 -8.42
CA LYS A 129 3.28 -11.57 -8.17
C LYS A 129 2.12 -12.46 -7.72
N THR A 130 2.19 -13.74 -8.07
CA THR A 130 1.51 -14.81 -7.33
C THR A 130 2.43 -15.31 -6.22
N ASN A 131 1.92 -16.14 -5.33
CA ASN A 131 2.73 -16.84 -4.33
C ASN A 131 2.90 -18.33 -4.66
N GLU A 132 2.73 -18.68 -5.95
CA GLU A 132 2.91 -20.04 -6.50
C GLU A 132 2.11 -21.11 -5.72
N GLY A 133 0.92 -20.74 -5.24
CA GLY A 133 0.06 -21.64 -4.46
C GLY A 133 0.52 -21.90 -3.02
N LEU A 134 1.59 -21.24 -2.57
CA LEU A 134 2.16 -21.44 -1.25
C LEU A 134 1.49 -20.57 -0.19
N ASP A 135 1.31 -21.15 1.02
CA ASP A 135 0.75 -20.51 2.23
C ASP A 135 -0.64 -19.86 2.03
N ALA A 136 -1.03 -18.94 2.92
CA ALA A 136 -2.30 -18.22 2.87
C ALA A 136 -2.42 -17.30 1.64
N LEU A 137 -1.30 -16.71 1.20
CA LEU A 137 -1.28 -15.90 -0.03
C LEU A 137 -1.59 -16.77 -1.25
N GLY A 138 -0.90 -17.91 -1.39
CA GLY A 138 -1.11 -18.83 -2.51
C GLY A 138 -2.48 -19.51 -2.52
N LYS A 139 -3.16 -19.55 -1.38
CA LYS A 139 -4.57 -20.02 -1.30
C LYS A 139 -5.60 -18.92 -1.59
N GLY A 140 -5.16 -17.68 -1.88
CA GLY A 140 -6.06 -16.55 -2.09
C GLY A 140 -6.82 -16.12 -0.83
N GLU A 141 -6.25 -16.35 0.35
CA GLU A 141 -6.80 -15.97 1.64
C GLU A 141 -6.25 -14.61 2.13
N ALA A 142 -5.22 -14.10 1.48
CA ALA A 142 -4.58 -12.84 1.83
C ALA A 142 -4.04 -12.10 0.60
N ILE A 143 -3.81 -10.79 0.77
CA ILE A 143 -3.05 -9.93 -0.13
C ILE A 143 -1.90 -9.32 0.64
N LYS A 144 -0.74 -9.19 -0.01
CA LYS A 144 0.48 -8.59 0.57
C LYS A 144 1.02 -7.51 -0.36
N ALA A 145 1.55 -6.43 0.22
CA ALA A 145 2.37 -5.46 -0.48
C ALA A 145 3.70 -5.24 0.22
N GLU A 146 4.73 -4.99 -0.57
CA GLU A 146 6.07 -4.63 -0.14
C GLU A 146 6.49 -3.41 -0.93
N VAL A 147 7.00 -2.40 -0.24
CA VAL A 147 7.45 -1.14 -0.83
C VAL A 147 8.87 -0.87 -0.38
N ILE A 148 9.73 -0.57 -1.34
CA ILE A 148 11.02 0.06 -1.09
C ILE A 148 11.01 1.43 -1.76
N LEU A 149 11.58 2.42 -1.09
CA LEU A 149 11.69 3.76 -1.64
C LEU A 149 13.02 4.40 -1.30
N LEU A 150 13.40 5.37 -2.10
CA LEU A 150 14.55 6.22 -1.84
C LEU A 150 14.07 7.67 -1.71
N LEU A 151 14.46 8.33 -0.62
CA LEU A 151 14.26 9.75 -0.38
C LEU A 151 15.57 10.52 -0.46
N ASN A 152 15.49 11.78 -0.84
CA ASN A 152 16.62 12.69 -0.89
C ASN A 152 16.79 13.51 0.41
N ASN A 153 15.85 13.41 1.35
CA ASN A 153 15.91 14.06 2.67
C ASN A 153 17.18 13.75 3.47
#